data_10f48d1c6c2d042e30dd424f59b7b512
#
_entry.id   10f48d1c6c2d042e30dd424f59b7b512
#
_cell.length_a   1.000
_cell.length_b   1.000
_cell.length_c   1.000
_cell.angle_alpha   90.00
_cell.angle_beta   90.00
_cell.angle_gamma   90.00
#
_symmetry.space_group_name_H-M   'P 1'
#
loop_
_entity.id
_entity.type
_entity.pdbx_description
1 polymer ?
#
loop_
_entity_poly.entity_id
_entity_poly.type
_entity_poly.pdbx_seq_one_letter_code
_entity_poly.pdbx_strand_id
1 'polypeptide(L)'
;MPTDNRWQKSDVKSYEFSIDDDSKLYNLEFKFSHIYDYQFDSIPINFIIENPSGKTENFSIDLMIKDDSGKELGECSVDICDLKYKIKEASKLEKGTYKITISNGFKQEYLPNVLGIGLDVDAIK
;
A
#
# COMPACT_ATOMS: atom_id res chain seq x y z
N MET A 1 -6.20 -11.75 2.82
CA MET A 1 -5.03 -12.01 3.69
C MET A 1 -4.15 -13.07 3.06
N PRO A 2 -2.84 -12.88 3.06
CA PRO A 2 -1.94 -13.92 2.58
C PRO A 2 -2.00 -15.16 3.48
N THR A 3 -1.91 -16.32 2.87
CA THR A 3 -1.80 -17.55 3.65
C THR A 3 -0.35 -17.73 4.10
N ASP A 4 -0.14 -18.38 5.23
CA ASP A 4 1.18 -18.65 5.79
C ASP A 4 2.04 -17.39 6.01
N ASN A 5 1.39 -16.23 6.17
CA ASN A 5 2.07 -14.94 6.34
C ASN A 5 3.11 -14.67 5.24
N ARG A 6 2.76 -15.06 4.01
CA ARG A 6 3.59 -14.83 2.83
C ARG A 6 2.79 -14.07 1.79
N TRP A 7 3.39 -13.04 1.26
CA TRP A 7 2.80 -12.31 0.14
C TRP A 7 3.51 -12.75 -1.13
N GLN A 8 2.85 -13.61 -1.90
CA GLN A 8 3.40 -14.16 -3.13
C GLN A 8 3.60 -13.05 -4.16
N LYS A 9 4.66 -13.12 -4.92
CA LYS A 9 4.93 -12.17 -6.00
C LYS A 9 3.82 -12.22 -7.04
N SER A 10 3.24 -13.40 -7.25
CA SER A 10 2.14 -13.59 -8.19
C SER A 10 0.78 -13.17 -7.62
N ASP A 11 0.71 -12.88 -6.32
CA ASP A 11 -0.55 -12.50 -5.66
C ASP A 11 -0.74 -10.99 -5.77
N VAL A 12 -1.25 -10.56 -6.90
CA VAL A 12 -1.50 -9.16 -7.20
C VAL A 12 -2.84 -8.76 -6.58
N LYS A 13 -2.84 -7.71 -5.75
CA LYS A 13 -4.05 -7.25 -5.08
C LYS A 13 -4.67 -6.10 -5.84
N SER A 14 -5.98 -6.15 -6.04
CA SER A 14 -6.73 -5.11 -6.73
C SER A 14 -7.81 -4.57 -5.83
N TYR A 15 -7.94 -3.25 -5.81
CA TYR A 15 -8.95 -2.54 -5.03
C TYR A 15 -9.70 -1.58 -5.94
N GLU A 16 -11.01 -1.52 -5.78
CA GLU A 16 -11.83 -0.55 -6.50
C GLU A 16 -12.51 0.36 -5.50
N PHE A 17 -12.59 1.64 -5.83
CA PHE A 17 -13.32 2.61 -5.03
C PHE A 17 -13.94 3.65 -5.94
N SER A 18 -15.01 4.27 -5.48
CA SER A 18 -15.72 5.29 -6.26
C SER A 18 -15.66 6.63 -5.56
N ILE A 19 -15.46 7.67 -6.37
CA ILE A 19 -15.49 9.05 -5.89
C ILE A 19 -16.83 9.64 -6.31
N ASP A 20 -17.64 10.04 -5.33
CA ASP A 20 -18.94 10.63 -5.57
C ASP A 20 -18.91 12.15 -5.58
N ASP A 21 -17.92 12.74 -4.92
CA ASP A 21 -17.81 14.19 -4.77
C ASP A 21 -16.41 14.64 -5.16
N ASP A 22 -16.28 15.19 -6.37
CA ASP A 22 -15.01 15.66 -6.90
C ASP A 22 -14.64 17.07 -6.41
N SER A 23 -15.45 17.66 -5.54
CA SER A 23 -15.14 18.96 -4.94
C SER A 23 -14.26 18.83 -3.70
N LYS A 24 -14.05 17.62 -3.20
CA LYS A 24 -13.25 17.36 -2.01
C LYS A 24 -11.85 16.92 -2.37
N LEU A 25 -10.93 17.06 -1.42
CA LEU A 25 -9.59 16.49 -1.54
C LEU A 25 -9.57 15.14 -0.82
N TYR A 26 -8.72 14.25 -1.28
CA TYR A 26 -8.67 12.89 -0.76
C TYR A 26 -7.24 12.46 -0.45
N ASN A 27 -7.12 11.61 0.57
CA ASN A 27 -5.88 10.87 0.86
C ASN A 27 -6.07 9.42 0.46
N LEU A 28 -5.05 8.87 -0.21
CA LEU A 28 -4.96 7.45 -0.49
C LEU A 28 -3.79 6.90 0.31
N GLU A 29 -4.03 5.87 1.13
CA GLU A 29 -2.98 5.26 1.92
C GLU A 29 -2.93 3.76 1.69
N PHE A 30 -1.70 3.26 1.49
CA PHE A 30 -1.42 1.83 1.44
C PHE A 30 -1.03 1.38 2.85
N LYS A 31 -1.64 0.30 3.30
CA LYS A 31 -1.35 -0.28 4.62
C LYS A 31 -0.59 -1.57 4.46
N PHE A 32 0.45 -1.73 5.26
CA PHE A 32 1.29 -2.91 5.26
C PHE A 32 1.48 -3.38 6.70
N SER A 33 1.00 -4.59 7.00
CA SER A 33 1.13 -5.17 8.34
C SER A 33 2.15 -6.29 8.29
N HIS A 34 3.10 -6.26 9.21
CA HIS A 34 4.20 -7.22 9.23
C HIS A 34 4.58 -7.59 10.66
N ILE A 35 5.43 -8.62 10.78
CA ILE A 35 5.94 -9.07 12.07
C ILE A 35 6.95 -8.03 12.59
N TYR A 36 7.00 -7.84 13.90
CA TYR A 36 7.97 -6.97 14.55
C TYR A 36 9.41 -7.42 14.22
N ASP A 37 10.30 -6.45 14.11
CA ASP A 37 11.71 -6.69 13.72
C ASP A 37 11.80 -7.41 12.36
N TYR A 38 11.14 -6.83 11.38
CA TYR A 38 11.11 -7.35 10.02
C TYR A 38 12.55 -7.47 9.49
N GLN A 39 12.83 -8.55 8.76
CA GLN A 39 14.19 -8.85 8.29
C GLN A 39 14.69 -7.94 7.18
N PHE A 40 13.84 -7.11 6.58
CA PHE A 40 14.23 -6.18 5.53
C PHE A 40 14.00 -4.75 5.99
N ASP A 41 14.91 -3.84 5.64
CA ASP A 41 14.77 -2.42 5.95
C ASP A 41 13.79 -1.73 5.02
N SER A 42 13.67 -2.24 3.80
CA SER A 42 12.73 -1.72 2.81
C SER A 42 12.30 -2.85 1.87
N ILE A 43 11.15 -2.66 1.24
CA ILE A 43 10.64 -3.62 0.25
C ILE A 43 10.11 -2.86 -0.97
N PRO A 44 10.29 -3.43 -2.18
CA PRO A 44 9.77 -2.79 -3.39
C PRO A 44 8.28 -3.09 -3.57
N ILE A 45 7.49 -2.05 -3.79
CA ILE A 45 6.06 -2.17 -4.02
C ILE A 45 5.71 -1.48 -5.33
N ASN A 46 4.92 -2.14 -6.16
CA ASN A 46 4.47 -1.62 -7.45
C ASN A 46 3.00 -1.24 -7.38
N PHE A 47 2.68 -0.06 -7.93
CA PHE A 47 1.30 0.44 -7.98
C PHE A 47 0.90 0.73 -9.41
N ILE A 48 -0.33 0.36 -9.76
CA ILE A 48 -0.97 0.75 -11.01
C ILE A 48 -2.31 1.36 -10.63
N ILE A 49 -2.52 2.63 -10.98
CA ILE A 49 -3.77 3.33 -10.69
C ILE A 49 -4.47 3.61 -12.01
N GLU A 50 -5.68 3.08 -12.17
CA GLU A 50 -6.52 3.37 -13.33
C GLU A 50 -7.62 4.32 -12.91
N ASN A 51 -7.70 5.48 -13.56
CA ASN A 51 -8.70 6.48 -13.22
C ASN A 51 -9.99 6.24 -14.01
N PRO A 52 -11.09 6.97 -13.68
CA PRO A 52 -12.37 6.74 -14.37
C PRO A 52 -12.35 6.99 -15.87
N SER A 53 -11.41 7.80 -16.36
CA SER A 53 -11.29 8.06 -17.79
C SER A 53 -10.47 7.02 -18.53
N GLY A 54 -9.96 6.00 -17.83
CA GLY A 54 -9.20 4.91 -18.42
C GLY A 54 -7.71 5.13 -18.49
N LYS A 55 -7.21 6.25 -17.98
CA LYS A 55 -5.77 6.50 -17.94
C LYS A 55 -5.14 5.75 -16.78
N THR A 56 -3.94 5.25 -16.99
CA THR A 56 -3.21 4.52 -15.95
C THR A 56 -1.96 5.27 -15.54
N GLU A 57 -1.64 5.15 -14.26
CA GLU A 57 -0.43 5.69 -13.67
C GLU A 57 0.33 4.52 -13.04
N ASN A 58 1.56 4.27 -13.49
CA ASN A 58 2.38 3.17 -12.99
C ASN A 58 3.58 3.75 -12.24
N PHE A 59 3.81 3.28 -11.02
CA PHE A 59 5.00 3.69 -10.29
C PHE A 59 5.38 2.63 -9.27
N SER A 60 6.64 2.68 -8.85
CA SER A 60 7.19 1.77 -7.86
C SER A 60 7.85 2.58 -6.75
N ILE A 61 7.77 2.07 -5.53
CA ILE A 61 8.40 2.70 -4.39
C ILE A 61 9.25 1.66 -3.64
N ASP A 62 10.21 2.16 -2.87
CA ASP A 62 10.84 1.36 -1.83
C ASP A 62 10.15 1.73 -0.53
N LEU A 63 9.29 0.82 -0.06
CA LEU A 63 8.57 1.04 1.20
C LEU A 63 9.53 0.85 2.36
N MET A 64 9.84 1.94 3.04
CA MET A 64 10.77 1.89 4.16
C MET A 64 10.09 1.29 5.37
N ILE A 65 10.66 0.22 5.90
CA ILE A 65 10.16 -0.49 7.07
C ILE A 65 10.88 0.02 8.33
N LYS A 66 12.18 0.28 8.21
CA LYS A 66 13.02 0.76 9.30
C LYS A 66 13.81 1.99 8.86
N ASP A 67 14.16 2.83 9.81
CA ASP A 67 15.03 3.97 9.53
C ASP A 67 16.50 3.55 9.54
N ASP A 68 17.41 4.51 9.33
CA ASP A 68 18.84 4.23 9.26
C ASP A 68 19.42 3.67 10.56
N SER A 69 18.74 3.90 11.68
CA SER A 69 19.19 3.38 12.98
C SER A 69 18.59 2.01 13.31
N GLY A 70 17.76 1.47 12.40
CA GLY A 70 17.09 0.19 12.60
C GLY A 70 15.78 0.28 13.37
N LYS A 71 15.28 1.49 13.57
CA LYS A 71 14.03 1.70 14.30
C LYS A 71 12.83 1.44 13.38
N GLU A 72 11.82 0.75 13.90
CA GLU A 72 10.58 0.50 13.17
C GLU A 72 9.87 1.81 12.86
N LEU A 73 9.45 1.98 11.60
CA LEU A 73 8.73 3.18 11.17
C LEU A 73 7.22 3.02 11.34
N GLY A 74 6.71 1.80 11.43
CA GLY A 74 5.30 1.54 11.67
C GLY A 74 4.95 1.60 13.15
N GLU A 75 3.68 1.51 13.45
CA GLU A 75 3.19 1.43 14.80
C GLU A 75 3.10 -0.03 15.20
N CYS A 76 3.80 -0.41 16.27
CA CYS A 76 3.90 -1.80 16.68
C CYS A 76 3.15 -2.03 17.99
N SER A 77 2.42 -3.14 18.05
CA SER A 77 1.76 -3.62 19.25
C SER A 77 2.13 -5.07 19.40
N VAL A 78 2.90 -5.39 20.45
CA VAL A 78 3.45 -6.72 20.71
C VAL A 78 4.31 -7.18 19.50
N ASP A 79 3.80 -8.13 18.69
CA ASP A 79 4.55 -8.73 17.59
C ASP A 79 4.14 -8.19 16.22
N ILE A 80 3.14 -7.31 16.17
CA ILE A 80 2.56 -6.87 14.91
C ILE A 80 2.82 -5.38 14.71
N CYS A 81 3.31 -5.04 13.52
CA CYS A 81 3.55 -3.64 13.14
C CYS A 81 2.70 -3.28 11.94
N ASP A 82 2.08 -2.11 12.01
CA ASP A 82 1.26 -1.56 10.93
C ASP A 82 1.94 -0.32 10.39
N LEU A 83 2.24 -0.34 9.10
CA LEU A 83 2.90 0.75 8.40
C LEU A 83 1.95 1.33 7.37
N LYS A 84 1.90 2.66 7.29
CA LYS A 84 1.06 3.35 6.31
C LYS A 84 1.94 4.15 5.37
N TYR A 85 1.62 4.09 4.09
CA TYR A 85 2.29 4.88 3.07
C TYR A 85 1.25 5.70 2.31
N LYS A 86 1.43 7.02 2.26
CA LYS A 86 0.52 7.89 1.52
C LYS A 86 0.85 7.84 0.04
N ILE A 87 -0.06 7.24 -0.73
CA ILE A 87 0.05 7.18 -2.18
C ILE A 87 -0.27 8.56 -2.76
N LYS A 88 -1.33 9.18 -2.25
CA LYS A 88 -1.72 10.53 -2.62
C LYS A 88 -2.17 11.28 -1.37
N GLU A 89 -1.77 12.53 -1.26
CA GLU A 89 -2.11 13.37 -0.11
C GLU A 89 -2.82 14.62 -0.59
N ALA A 90 -3.97 14.93 0.00
CA ALA A 90 -4.75 16.11 -0.30
C ALA A 90 -4.90 16.31 -1.81
N SER A 91 -5.23 15.25 -2.52
CA SER A 91 -5.30 15.24 -3.97
C SER A 91 -6.73 15.34 -4.47
N LYS A 92 -6.89 16.07 -5.56
CA LYS A 92 -8.18 16.17 -6.22
C LYS A 92 -8.37 14.94 -7.10
N LEU A 93 -9.46 14.21 -6.88
CA LEU A 93 -9.77 13.01 -7.65
C LEU A 93 -11.05 13.25 -8.45
N GLU A 94 -11.07 12.78 -9.68
CA GLU A 94 -12.25 12.93 -10.51
C GLU A 94 -13.36 11.96 -10.10
N LYS A 95 -14.59 12.34 -10.39
CA LYS A 95 -15.75 11.52 -10.08
C LYS A 95 -15.75 10.26 -10.93
N GLY A 96 -16.06 9.12 -10.30
CA GLY A 96 -16.12 7.84 -10.97
C GLY A 96 -15.38 6.76 -10.21
N THR A 97 -15.12 5.65 -10.90
CA THR A 97 -14.51 4.47 -10.27
C THR A 97 -13.02 4.40 -10.59
N TYR A 98 -12.23 4.22 -9.55
CA TYR A 98 -10.79 4.00 -9.62
C TYR A 98 -10.48 2.54 -9.35
N LYS A 99 -9.45 2.03 -10.01
CA LYS A 99 -8.91 0.70 -9.72
C LYS A 99 -7.43 0.83 -9.42
N ILE A 100 -7.02 0.29 -8.26
CA ILE A 100 -5.61 0.27 -7.86
C ILE A 100 -5.15 -1.16 -7.79
N THR A 101 -4.06 -1.46 -8.48
CA THR A 101 -3.44 -2.78 -8.46
C THR A 101 -2.11 -2.67 -7.73
N ILE A 102 -1.90 -3.54 -6.75
CA ILE A 102 -0.73 -3.50 -5.88
C ILE A 102 -0.04 -4.86 -5.91
N SER A 103 1.26 -4.84 -6.19
CA SER A 103 2.08 -6.04 -6.17
C SER A 103 3.42 -5.73 -5.53
N ASN A 104 4.12 -6.77 -5.05
CA ASN A 104 5.48 -6.56 -4.58
C ASN A 104 6.46 -6.84 -5.72
N GLY A 105 7.55 -6.06 -5.75
CA GLY A 105 8.62 -6.26 -6.72
C GLY A 105 9.80 -7.02 -6.13
N PHE A 106 9.57 -7.80 -5.09
CA PHE A 106 10.62 -8.54 -4.41
C PHE A 106 11.32 -9.52 -5.35
N LYS A 107 12.62 -9.69 -5.18
CA LYS A 107 13.42 -10.52 -6.09
C LYS A 107 13.15 -12.01 -5.95
N GLN A 108 12.55 -12.44 -4.85
CA GLN A 108 12.20 -13.84 -4.63
C GLN A 108 10.71 -14.05 -4.86
N GLU A 109 10.23 -15.29 -4.73
CA GLU A 109 8.86 -15.64 -5.06
C GLU A 109 7.84 -15.05 -4.10
N TYR A 110 8.23 -14.72 -2.86
CA TYR A 110 7.31 -14.15 -1.88
C TYR A 110 8.04 -13.28 -0.86
N LEU A 111 7.29 -12.37 -0.24
CA LEU A 111 7.73 -11.62 0.92
C LEU A 111 7.29 -12.38 2.18
N PRO A 112 8.21 -12.76 3.05
CA PRO A 112 7.83 -13.47 4.27
C PRO A 112 7.32 -12.52 5.34
N ASN A 113 6.62 -13.08 6.33
CA ASN A 113 6.17 -12.38 7.54
C ASN A 113 5.29 -11.16 7.27
N VAL A 114 4.49 -11.24 6.18
CA VAL A 114 3.49 -10.24 5.85
C VAL A 114 2.15 -10.72 6.40
N LEU A 115 1.56 -9.91 7.29
CA LEU A 115 0.31 -10.27 7.94
C LEU A 115 -0.90 -9.78 7.15
N GLY A 116 -0.74 -8.71 6.38
CA GLY A 116 -1.82 -8.22 5.54
C GLY A 116 -1.45 -6.94 4.83
N ILE A 117 -2.22 -6.61 3.82
CA ILE A 117 -2.13 -5.32 3.13
C ILE A 117 -3.54 -4.77 2.98
N GLY A 118 -3.64 -3.46 2.77
CA GLY A 118 -4.92 -2.81 2.60
C GLY A 118 -4.79 -1.44 1.97
N LEU A 119 -5.92 -0.85 1.68
CA LEU A 119 -6.00 0.48 1.08
C LEU A 119 -7.07 1.28 1.80
N ASP A 120 -6.73 2.52 2.18
CA ASP A 120 -7.69 3.48 2.74
C ASP A 120 -7.85 4.64 1.80
N VAL A 121 -9.09 5.09 1.65
CA VAL A 121 -9.45 6.27 0.88
C VAL A 121 -10.25 7.18 1.80
N ASP A 122 -9.71 8.35 2.12
CA ASP A 122 -10.33 9.29 3.05
C ASP A 122 -10.53 10.65 2.41
N ALA A 123 -11.74 11.20 2.57
CA ALA A 123 -12.02 12.57 2.16
C ALA A 123 -11.53 13.54 3.24
N ILE A 124 -10.91 14.63 2.80
CA ILE A 124 -10.47 15.69 3.69
C ILE A 124 -11.58 16.72 3.77
N LYS A 125 -11.94 17.07 4.99
CA LYS A 125 -12.98 18.09 5.22
C LYS A 125 -12.44 19.49 5.03
#